data_8d67ae04e64369bcae4eabc79245124d
#
_entry.id   8d67ae04e64369bcae4eabc79245124d
#
_cell.length_a   1.000
_cell.length_b   1.000
_cell.length_c   1.000
_cell.angle_alpha   90.00
_cell.angle_beta   90.00
_cell.angle_gamma   90.00
#
_symmetry.space_group_name_H-M   'P 1'
#
loop_
_entity.id
_entity.type
_entity.pdbx_description
1 polymer ?
#
loop_
_entity_poly.entity_id
_entity_poly.type
_entity_poly.pdbx_seq_one_letter_code
_entity_poly.pdbx_strand_id
1 'polypeptide(L)'
;MVKLDLRHIDKEMQLFDKRRDEMLQKCHEAIRFSKRVIYAIHRDDPKAGELAKELKEKVSKLRTRGELQFSPTYKVAMQEYVEAICLYEFILNNKVPTQSELYVSAPDYLSGLCDLTGELMRKANYFAIKGEINEALRTKELVDKIYEQFLLLDIRDNELRKKFDNVKYNLQKLEDLVLHMQKRQMTRAKISRHSSAQPSQQG
;
A
#
# COMPACT_ATOMS: atom_id res chain seq x y z
N MET A 1 4.04 -38.57 47.03
CA MET A 1 3.36 -38.55 45.71
C MET A 1 3.11 -37.10 45.31
N VAL A 2 3.69 -36.65 44.18
CA VAL A 2 3.43 -35.31 43.65
C VAL A 2 2.03 -35.32 43.04
N LYS A 3 1.14 -34.42 43.50
CA LYS A 3 -0.16 -34.21 42.83
C LYS A 3 -0.01 -33.15 41.78
N LEU A 4 -0.23 -33.47 40.49
CA LEU A 4 -0.27 -32.55 39.38
C LEU A 4 -1.72 -32.45 38.89
N ASP A 5 -2.27 -31.24 38.88
CA ASP A 5 -3.61 -30.96 38.39
C ASP A 5 -3.53 -29.85 37.34
N LEU A 6 -3.80 -30.17 36.07
CA LEU A 6 -3.70 -29.28 34.92
C LEU A 6 -5.07 -28.83 34.37
N ARG A 7 -6.17 -29.15 35.06
CA ARG A 7 -7.54 -28.84 34.60
C ARG A 7 -7.81 -27.35 34.39
N HIS A 8 -7.16 -26.49 35.17
CA HIS A 8 -7.28 -25.03 35.00
C HIS A 8 -6.55 -24.56 33.73
N ILE A 9 -5.39 -25.16 33.39
CA ILE A 9 -4.62 -24.85 32.18
C ILE A 9 -5.41 -25.24 30.95
N ASP A 10 -6.09 -26.38 30.94
CA ASP A 10 -6.93 -26.81 29.81
C ASP A 10 -8.03 -25.78 29.51
N LYS A 11 -8.70 -25.24 30.54
CA LYS A 11 -9.70 -24.17 30.35
C LYS A 11 -9.10 -22.89 29.80
N GLU A 12 -7.92 -22.48 30.27
CA GLU A 12 -7.22 -21.30 29.74
C GLU A 12 -6.84 -21.49 28.27
N MET A 13 -6.34 -22.67 27.89
CA MET A 13 -6.03 -23.01 26.51
C MET A 13 -7.26 -22.94 25.59
N GLN A 14 -8.39 -23.52 26.02
CA GLN A 14 -9.63 -23.46 25.24
C GLN A 14 -10.12 -22.01 25.04
N LEU A 15 -10.01 -21.16 26.06
CA LEU A 15 -10.34 -19.73 25.94
C LEU A 15 -9.38 -18.98 25.03
N PHE A 16 -8.10 -19.30 25.06
CA PHE A 16 -7.09 -18.73 24.17
C PHE A 16 -7.36 -19.12 22.73
N ASP A 17 -7.59 -20.42 22.46
CA ASP A 17 -7.88 -20.92 21.12
C ASP A 17 -9.13 -20.26 20.53
N LYS A 18 -10.20 -20.14 21.31
CA LYS A 18 -11.40 -19.42 20.87
C LYS A 18 -11.11 -17.97 20.46
N ARG A 19 -10.36 -17.22 21.29
CA ARG A 19 -9.99 -15.83 20.97
C ARG A 19 -9.10 -15.75 19.75
N ARG A 20 -8.17 -16.71 19.57
CA ARG A 20 -7.31 -16.81 18.41
C ARG A 20 -8.13 -17.02 17.14
N ASP A 21 -9.08 -17.97 17.16
CA ASP A 21 -9.90 -18.28 15.99
C ASP A 21 -10.80 -17.09 15.59
N GLU A 22 -11.41 -16.41 16.58
CA GLU A 22 -12.17 -15.18 16.35
C GLU A 22 -11.28 -14.06 15.72
N MET A 23 -10.05 -13.92 16.22
CA MET A 23 -9.09 -12.96 15.69
C MET A 23 -8.69 -13.32 14.25
N LEU A 24 -8.41 -14.59 13.95
CA LEU A 24 -8.05 -15.05 12.60
C LEU A 24 -9.16 -14.77 11.59
N GLN A 25 -10.43 -15.02 11.95
CA GLN A 25 -11.57 -14.70 11.08
C GLN A 25 -11.63 -13.20 10.75
N LYS A 26 -11.47 -12.34 11.76
CA LYS A 26 -11.42 -10.87 11.57
C LYS A 26 -10.23 -10.42 10.73
N CYS A 27 -9.05 -11.06 10.89
CA CYS A 27 -7.88 -10.78 10.07
C CYS A 27 -8.14 -11.10 8.60
N HIS A 28 -8.69 -12.28 8.30
CA HIS A 28 -9.03 -12.66 6.92
C HIS A 28 -10.07 -11.72 6.31
N GLU A 29 -11.02 -11.23 7.12
CA GLU A 29 -11.98 -10.23 6.67
C GLU A 29 -11.29 -8.91 6.35
N ALA A 30 -10.42 -8.40 7.22
CA ALA A 30 -9.65 -7.18 7.01
C ALA A 30 -8.81 -7.26 5.73
N ILE A 31 -8.08 -8.36 5.52
CA ILE A 31 -7.28 -8.60 4.30
C ILE A 31 -8.17 -8.53 3.04
N ARG A 32 -9.32 -9.21 3.05
CA ARG A 32 -10.25 -9.17 1.91
C ARG A 32 -10.77 -7.76 1.63
N PHE A 33 -11.07 -6.99 2.69
CA PHE A 33 -11.53 -5.61 2.55
C PHE A 33 -10.41 -4.67 2.06
N SER A 34 -9.18 -4.84 2.52
CA SER A 34 -8.01 -4.11 2.01
C SER A 34 -7.88 -4.28 0.49
N LYS A 35 -7.95 -5.52 0.01
CA LYS A 35 -7.92 -5.82 -1.43
C LYS A 35 -9.09 -5.18 -2.18
N ARG A 36 -10.30 -5.15 -1.61
CA ARG A 36 -11.45 -4.47 -2.23
C ARG A 36 -11.22 -2.97 -2.36
N VAL A 37 -10.65 -2.32 -1.34
CA VAL A 37 -10.29 -0.89 -1.38
C VAL A 37 -9.26 -0.64 -2.49
N ILE A 38 -8.17 -1.41 -2.54
CA ILE A 38 -7.14 -1.31 -3.57
C ILE A 38 -7.75 -1.47 -4.98
N TYR A 39 -8.59 -2.49 -5.17
CA TYR A 39 -9.27 -2.71 -6.46
C TYR A 39 -10.19 -1.56 -6.85
N ALA A 40 -10.94 -1.00 -5.90
CA ALA A 40 -11.81 0.15 -6.15
C ALA A 40 -11.01 1.38 -6.61
N ILE A 41 -9.86 1.63 -5.97
CA ILE A 41 -8.96 2.74 -6.35
C ILE A 41 -8.40 2.55 -7.77
N HIS A 42 -8.00 1.33 -8.14
CA HIS A 42 -7.49 1.07 -9.49
C HIS A 42 -8.54 1.25 -10.58
N ARG A 43 -9.81 1.05 -10.27
CA ARG A 43 -10.93 1.19 -11.20
C ARG A 43 -11.61 2.56 -11.17
N ASP A 44 -11.09 3.49 -10.38
CA ASP A 44 -11.72 4.78 -10.12
C ASP A 44 -13.18 4.62 -9.64
N ASP A 45 -13.46 3.56 -8.84
CA ASP A 45 -14.80 3.27 -8.33
C ASP A 45 -15.21 4.32 -7.27
N PRO A 46 -16.34 5.01 -7.43
CA PRO A 46 -16.81 6.00 -6.46
C PRO A 46 -17.06 5.43 -5.06
N LYS A 47 -17.22 4.12 -4.92
CA LYS A 47 -17.37 3.43 -3.62
C LYS A 47 -16.07 3.25 -2.84
N ALA A 48 -14.92 3.65 -3.39
CA ALA A 48 -13.63 3.51 -2.71
C ALA A 48 -13.63 4.16 -1.32
N GLY A 49 -14.28 5.33 -1.16
CA GLY A 49 -14.40 6.02 0.13
C GLY A 49 -15.22 5.26 1.18
N GLU A 50 -16.35 4.70 0.78
CA GLU A 50 -17.18 3.87 1.66
C GLU A 50 -16.44 2.61 2.11
N LEU A 51 -15.78 1.93 1.17
CA LEU A 51 -14.97 0.75 1.46
C LEU A 51 -13.80 1.05 2.38
N ALA A 52 -13.10 2.18 2.19
CA ALA A 52 -12.01 2.61 3.07
C ALA A 52 -12.49 2.90 4.49
N LYS A 53 -13.65 3.55 4.63
CA LYS A 53 -14.29 3.79 5.93
C LYS A 53 -14.65 2.48 6.63
N GLU A 54 -15.30 1.56 5.92
CA GLU A 54 -15.66 0.24 6.47
C GLU A 54 -14.42 -0.56 6.88
N LEU A 55 -13.34 -0.51 6.09
CA LEU A 55 -12.07 -1.14 6.43
C LEU A 55 -11.51 -0.58 7.74
N LYS A 56 -11.48 0.75 7.91
CA LYS A 56 -11.02 1.40 9.16
C LYS A 56 -11.85 0.93 10.38
N GLU A 57 -13.17 0.81 10.23
CA GLU A 57 -14.04 0.30 11.28
C GLU A 57 -13.78 -1.18 11.63
N LYS A 58 -13.57 -2.03 10.61
CA LYS A 58 -13.22 -3.45 10.83
C LYS A 58 -11.89 -3.60 11.56
N VAL A 59 -10.87 -2.88 11.13
CA VAL A 59 -9.54 -2.92 11.76
C VAL A 59 -9.57 -2.36 13.18
N SER A 60 -10.39 -1.34 13.47
CA SER A 60 -10.55 -0.84 14.84
C SER A 60 -11.08 -1.91 15.81
N LYS A 61 -11.96 -2.81 15.32
CA LYS A 61 -12.51 -3.94 16.09
C LYS A 61 -11.57 -5.16 16.14
N LEU A 62 -10.56 -5.19 15.27
CA LEU A 62 -9.56 -6.27 15.22
C LEU A 62 -8.44 -6.07 16.23
N ARG A 63 -8.20 -4.83 16.70
CA ARG A 63 -7.09 -4.52 17.60
C ARG A 63 -7.07 -5.44 18.81
N THR A 64 -5.95 -6.12 18.99
CA THR A 64 -5.69 -7.04 20.09
C THR A 64 -4.42 -6.65 20.83
N ARG A 65 -4.23 -7.20 22.02
CA ARG A 65 -3.04 -7.03 22.85
C ARG A 65 -2.50 -8.40 23.25
N GLY A 66 -1.26 -8.43 23.72
CA GLY A 66 -0.59 -9.65 24.15
C GLY A 66 -0.12 -10.51 22.97
N GLU A 67 -0.09 -11.81 23.15
CA GLU A 67 0.54 -12.75 22.22
C GLU A 67 -0.09 -12.76 20.81
N LEU A 68 -1.40 -12.54 20.71
CA LEU A 68 -2.14 -12.59 19.44
C LEU A 68 -1.70 -11.51 18.45
N GLN A 69 -1.18 -10.36 18.92
CA GLN A 69 -0.66 -9.30 18.03
C GLN A 69 0.60 -9.72 17.26
N PHE A 70 1.31 -10.76 17.73
CA PHE A 70 2.50 -11.30 17.07
C PHE A 70 2.16 -12.42 16.09
N SER A 71 0.90 -12.80 15.97
CA SER A 71 0.45 -13.79 14.98
C SER A 71 0.80 -13.34 13.56
N PRO A 72 1.35 -14.23 12.72
CA PRO A 72 1.67 -13.89 11.31
C PRO A 72 0.46 -13.35 10.55
N THR A 73 -0.73 -13.93 10.74
CA THR A 73 -1.95 -13.48 10.07
C THR A 73 -2.38 -12.08 10.53
N TYR A 74 -2.20 -11.73 11.80
CA TYR A 74 -2.47 -10.40 12.30
C TYR A 74 -1.53 -9.36 11.66
N LYS A 75 -0.23 -9.66 11.60
CA LYS A 75 0.76 -8.79 10.95
C LYS A 75 0.41 -8.54 9.48
N VAL A 76 0.10 -9.61 8.74
CA VAL A 76 -0.34 -9.48 7.34
C VAL A 76 -1.57 -8.60 7.22
N ALA A 77 -2.58 -8.78 8.07
CA ALA A 77 -3.78 -7.95 8.07
C ALA A 77 -3.48 -6.46 8.31
N MET A 78 -2.52 -6.14 9.21
CA MET A 78 -2.10 -4.76 9.48
C MET A 78 -1.31 -4.17 8.30
N GLN A 79 -0.45 -4.94 7.65
CA GLN A 79 0.32 -4.52 6.48
C GLN A 79 -0.60 -4.23 5.29
N GLU A 80 -1.53 -5.12 4.98
CA GLU A 80 -2.54 -4.91 3.92
C GLU A 80 -3.46 -3.71 4.22
N TYR A 81 -3.77 -3.47 5.49
CA TYR A 81 -4.51 -2.28 5.92
C TYR A 81 -3.75 -0.99 5.66
N VAL A 82 -2.46 -0.94 6.04
CA VAL A 82 -1.58 0.21 5.79
C VAL A 82 -1.50 0.48 4.29
N GLU A 83 -1.20 -0.54 3.50
CA GLU A 83 -1.13 -0.45 2.04
C GLU A 83 -2.40 0.15 1.44
N ALA A 84 -3.56 -0.41 1.77
CA ALA A 84 -4.85 0.01 1.23
C ALA A 84 -5.22 1.44 1.61
N ILE A 85 -5.04 1.82 2.88
CA ILE A 85 -5.41 3.16 3.35
C ILE A 85 -4.42 4.22 2.88
N CYS A 86 -3.11 3.92 2.86
CA CYS A 86 -2.13 4.85 2.31
C CYS A 86 -2.34 5.08 0.82
N LEU A 87 -2.66 4.04 0.05
CA LEU A 87 -3.01 4.18 -1.37
C LEU A 87 -4.26 5.06 -1.53
N TYR A 88 -5.32 4.80 -0.76
CA TYR A 88 -6.56 5.56 -0.79
C TYR A 88 -6.33 7.05 -0.50
N GLU A 89 -5.68 7.35 0.62
CA GLU A 89 -5.44 8.74 1.05
C GLU A 89 -4.49 9.47 0.10
N PHE A 90 -3.48 8.79 -0.48
CA PHE A 90 -2.58 9.41 -1.44
C PHE A 90 -3.29 9.74 -2.76
N ILE A 91 -4.03 8.81 -3.32
CA ILE A 91 -4.68 9.03 -4.63
C ILE A 91 -5.76 10.11 -4.55
N LEU A 92 -6.57 10.13 -3.47
CA LEU A 92 -7.70 11.06 -3.36
C LEU A 92 -7.36 12.35 -2.63
N ASN A 93 -6.48 12.32 -1.62
CA ASN A 93 -6.23 13.44 -0.72
C ASN A 93 -4.77 13.93 -0.76
N ASN A 94 -3.91 13.33 -1.57
CA ASN A 94 -2.47 13.61 -1.65
C ASN A 94 -1.78 13.55 -0.27
N LYS A 95 -2.20 12.63 0.59
CA LYS A 95 -1.71 12.46 1.96
C LYS A 95 -1.32 11.01 2.21
N VAL A 96 -0.22 10.77 2.91
CA VAL A 96 0.12 9.44 3.46
C VAL A 96 -0.09 9.51 4.98
N PRO A 97 -1.04 8.75 5.54
CA PRO A 97 -1.27 8.71 6.98
C PRO A 97 -0.04 8.17 7.71
N THR A 98 0.25 8.75 8.86
CA THR A 98 1.35 8.30 9.72
C THR A 98 1.04 6.98 10.42
N GLN A 99 2.08 6.32 10.90
CA GLN A 99 1.96 5.11 11.74
C GLN A 99 1.02 5.33 12.95
N SER A 100 1.12 6.49 13.59
CA SER A 100 0.28 6.84 14.74
C SER A 100 -1.19 7.06 14.37
N GLU A 101 -1.48 7.67 13.22
CA GLU A 101 -2.86 7.86 12.72
C GLU A 101 -3.52 6.52 12.37
N LEU A 102 -2.75 5.54 11.90
CA LEU A 102 -3.24 4.20 11.58
C LEU A 102 -3.26 3.26 12.80
N TYR A 103 -2.58 3.62 13.89
CA TYR A 103 -2.47 2.81 15.11
C TYR A 103 -1.95 1.39 14.86
N VAL A 104 -0.93 1.25 14.04
CA VAL A 104 -0.27 -0.03 13.74
C VAL A 104 1.14 -0.05 14.34
N SER A 105 1.76 -1.23 14.42
CA SER A 105 3.17 -1.33 14.85
C SER A 105 4.11 -0.72 13.80
N ALA A 106 5.28 -0.23 14.21
CA ALA A 106 6.27 0.31 13.28
C ALA A 106 6.71 -0.71 12.20
N PRO A 107 7.00 -1.99 12.52
CA PRO A 107 7.32 -2.99 11.51
C PRO A 107 6.19 -3.23 10.50
N ASP A 108 4.93 -3.28 10.95
CA ASP A 108 3.78 -3.47 10.07
C ASP A 108 3.55 -2.25 9.17
N TYR A 109 3.74 -1.04 9.72
CA TYR A 109 3.65 0.20 8.94
C TYR A 109 4.72 0.24 7.83
N LEU A 110 5.99 -0.02 8.18
CA LEU A 110 7.08 -0.03 7.21
C LEU A 110 6.87 -1.11 6.13
N SER A 111 6.43 -2.31 6.53
CA SER A 111 6.13 -3.38 5.58
C SER A 111 5.00 -2.99 4.63
N GLY A 112 3.93 -2.40 5.14
CA GLY A 112 2.81 -1.92 4.32
C GLY A 112 3.19 -0.77 3.39
N LEU A 113 4.12 0.13 3.79
CA LEU A 113 4.66 1.16 2.89
C LEU A 113 5.50 0.55 1.76
N CYS A 114 6.27 -0.51 2.02
CA CYS A 114 6.98 -1.21 0.95
C CYS A 114 5.99 -1.80 -0.07
N ASP A 115 4.93 -2.48 0.40
CA ASP A 115 3.91 -3.08 -0.46
C ASP A 115 3.15 -2.01 -1.25
N LEU A 116 2.83 -0.87 -0.64
CA LEU A 116 2.23 0.30 -1.28
C LEU A 116 2.98 0.72 -2.55
N THR A 117 4.32 0.64 -2.58
CA THR A 117 5.10 1.05 -3.77
C THR A 117 4.77 0.22 -5.01
N GLY A 118 4.40 -1.05 -4.82
CA GLY A 118 3.92 -1.92 -5.91
C GLY A 118 2.57 -1.47 -6.47
N GLU A 119 1.63 -1.11 -5.61
CA GLU A 119 0.32 -0.61 -6.04
C GLU A 119 0.40 0.81 -6.64
N LEU A 120 1.32 1.64 -6.15
CA LEU A 120 1.65 2.93 -6.75
C LEU A 120 2.22 2.76 -8.17
N MET A 121 3.15 1.83 -8.36
CA MET A 121 3.67 1.49 -9.68
C MET A 121 2.56 1.03 -10.63
N ARG A 122 1.65 0.20 -10.15
CA ARG A 122 0.49 -0.25 -10.92
C ARG A 122 -0.44 0.91 -11.31
N LYS A 123 -0.70 1.84 -10.40
CA LYS A 123 -1.53 3.04 -10.68
C LYS A 123 -0.82 4.01 -11.64
N ALA A 124 0.50 4.17 -11.53
CA ALA A 124 1.30 4.98 -12.45
C ALA A 124 1.24 4.47 -13.89
N ASN A 125 1.27 3.14 -14.10
CA ASN A 125 1.06 2.55 -15.43
C ASN A 125 -0.33 2.92 -15.99
N TYR A 126 -1.36 2.92 -15.16
CA TYR A 126 -2.69 3.35 -15.57
C TYR A 126 -2.72 4.83 -15.99
N PHE A 127 -2.08 5.71 -15.21
CA PHE A 127 -1.92 7.12 -15.58
C PHE A 127 -1.14 7.29 -16.89
N ALA A 128 -0.10 6.48 -17.11
CA ALA A 128 0.67 6.50 -18.34
C ALA A 128 -0.17 6.12 -19.58
N ILE A 129 -1.04 5.12 -19.44
CA ILE A 129 -1.98 4.72 -20.51
C ILE A 129 -2.95 5.87 -20.83
N LYS A 130 -3.43 6.59 -19.82
CA LYS A 130 -4.30 7.77 -20.00
C LYS A 130 -3.56 9.02 -20.47
N GLY A 131 -2.23 9.04 -20.44
CA GLY A 131 -1.41 10.21 -20.78
C GLY A 131 -1.33 11.25 -19.65
N GLU A 132 -1.71 10.88 -18.42
CA GLU A 132 -1.73 11.72 -17.22
C GLU A 132 -0.34 11.78 -16.58
N ILE A 133 0.59 12.50 -17.23
CA ILE A 133 2.01 12.52 -16.81
C ILE A 133 2.21 13.12 -15.42
N ASN A 134 1.44 14.15 -15.04
CA ASN A 134 1.59 14.80 -13.75
C ASN A 134 1.24 13.83 -12.60
N GLU A 135 0.24 12.97 -12.79
CA GLU A 135 -0.14 11.95 -11.82
C GLU A 135 0.93 10.84 -11.71
N ALA A 136 1.52 10.45 -12.84
CA ALA A 136 2.64 9.51 -12.84
C ALA A 136 3.88 10.10 -12.14
N LEU A 137 4.20 11.38 -12.37
CA LEU A 137 5.28 12.11 -11.69
C LEU A 137 5.03 12.19 -10.18
N ARG A 138 3.84 12.60 -9.76
CA ARG A 138 3.45 12.65 -8.33
C ARG A 138 3.60 11.30 -7.65
N THR A 139 3.24 10.23 -8.36
CA THR A 139 3.38 8.85 -7.87
C THR A 139 4.86 8.47 -7.72
N LYS A 140 5.70 8.80 -8.69
CA LYS A 140 7.16 8.61 -8.63
C LYS A 140 7.76 9.35 -7.45
N GLU A 141 7.40 10.62 -7.24
CA GLU A 141 7.90 11.44 -6.13
C GLU A 141 7.58 10.85 -4.75
N LEU A 142 6.41 10.24 -4.58
CA LEU A 142 6.09 9.56 -3.32
C LEU A 142 6.98 8.33 -3.10
N VAL A 143 7.16 7.49 -4.13
CA VAL A 143 8.01 6.29 -4.00
C VAL A 143 9.46 6.67 -3.74
N ASP A 144 9.96 7.74 -4.35
CA ASP A 144 11.29 8.30 -4.12
C ASP A 144 11.46 8.72 -2.65
N LYS A 145 10.49 9.48 -2.11
CA LYS A 145 10.47 9.87 -0.69
C LYS A 145 10.45 8.66 0.25
N ILE A 146 9.65 7.65 -0.06
CA ILE A 146 9.62 6.41 0.72
C ILE A 146 11.02 5.78 0.72
N TYR A 147 11.64 5.65 -0.46
CA TYR A 147 12.98 5.08 -0.59
C TYR A 147 14.03 5.85 0.21
N GLU A 148 14.06 7.20 0.08
CA GLU A 148 14.97 8.08 0.83
C GLU A 148 14.83 7.90 2.35
N GLN A 149 13.59 7.86 2.86
CA GLN A 149 13.34 7.69 4.30
C GLN A 149 13.77 6.30 4.80
N PHE A 150 13.60 5.26 3.99
CA PHE A 150 14.07 3.93 4.36
C PHE A 150 15.60 3.81 4.41
N LEU A 151 16.34 4.58 3.59
CA LEU A 151 17.80 4.62 3.64
C LEU A 151 18.36 5.17 4.98
N LEU A 152 17.54 5.91 5.73
CA LEU A 152 17.91 6.44 7.04
C LEU A 152 17.69 5.44 8.19
N LEU A 153 17.07 4.28 7.91
CA LEU A 153 16.70 3.30 8.93
C LEU A 153 17.74 2.17 9.02
N ASP A 154 18.09 1.77 10.24
CA ASP A 154 18.85 0.52 10.51
C ASP A 154 17.89 -0.68 10.49
N ILE A 155 17.60 -1.23 9.32
CA ILE A 155 16.69 -2.35 9.14
C ILE A 155 17.43 -3.67 9.45
N ARG A 156 17.09 -4.30 10.58
CA ARG A 156 17.66 -5.59 11.02
C ARG A 156 16.77 -6.78 10.65
N ASP A 157 15.49 -6.56 10.43
CA ASP A 157 14.53 -7.59 10.03
C ASP A 157 14.76 -8.00 8.57
N ASN A 158 15.01 -9.29 8.32
CA ASN A 158 15.31 -9.81 6.99
C ASN A 158 14.10 -9.75 6.03
N GLU A 159 12.87 -9.93 6.55
CA GLU A 159 11.66 -9.87 5.71
C GLU A 159 11.39 -8.44 5.27
N LEU A 160 11.54 -7.48 6.18
CA LEU A 160 11.42 -6.06 5.84
C LEU A 160 12.51 -5.61 4.86
N ARG A 161 13.74 -6.12 5.02
CA ARG A 161 14.85 -5.82 4.09
C ARG A 161 14.54 -6.31 2.68
N LYS A 162 14.04 -7.52 2.52
CA LYS A 162 13.61 -8.05 1.21
C LYS A 162 12.49 -7.20 0.59
N LYS A 163 11.52 -6.75 1.39
CA LYS A 163 10.48 -5.83 0.91
C LYS A 163 11.07 -4.49 0.48
N PHE A 164 12.03 -3.97 1.21
CA PHE A 164 12.71 -2.72 0.85
C PHE A 164 13.50 -2.82 -0.47
N ASP A 165 14.12 -3.96 -0.75
CA ASP A 165 14.77 -4.20 -2.06
C ASP A 165 13.76 -4.05 -3.23
N ASN A 166 12.51 -4.47 -3.03
CA ASN A 166 11.44 -4.26 -4.03
C ASN A 166 11.07 -2.78 -4.21
N VAL A 167 11.18 -1.94 -3.17
CA VAL A 167 10.94 -0.49 -3.28
C VAL A 167 11.90 0.13 -4.30
N LYS A 168 13.20 -0.20 -4.21
CA LYS A 168 14.21 0.25 -5.18
C LYS A 168 13.86 -0.16 -6.61
N TYR A 169 13.44 -1.40 -6.80
CA TYR A 169 13.03 -1.91 -8.10
C TYR A 169 11.80 -1.18 -8.67
N ASN A 170 10.80 -0.94 -7.82
CA ASN A 170 9.61 -0.18 -8.21
C ASN A 170 9.95 1.27 -8.57
N LEU A 171 10.86 1.92 -7.82
CA LEU A 171 11.33 3.27 -8.12
C LEU A 171 12.00 3.33 -9.49
N GLN A 172 12.94 2.43 -9.80
CA GLN A 172 13.59 2.37 -11.11
C GLN A 172 12.59 2.24 -12.25
N LYS A 173 11.59 1.37 -12.09
CA LYS A 173 10.52 1.25 -13.12
C LYS A 173 9.69 2.51 -13.28
N LEU A 174 9.42 3.24 -12.20
CA LEU A 174 8.71 4.52 -12.26
C LEU A 174 9.54 5.59 -12.96
N GLU A 175 10.84 5.63 -12.72
CA GLU A 175 11.77 6.54 -13.41
C GLU A 175 11.77 6.29 -14.91
N ASP A 176 11.89 5.02 -15.34
CA ASP A 176 11.82 4.63 -16.74
C ASP A 176 10.48 5.01 -17.38
N LEU A 177 9.37 4.73 -16.69
CA LEU A 177 8.02 5.05 -17.15
C LEU A 177 7.86 6.55 -17.40
N VAL A 178 8.23 7.37 -16.41
CA VAL A 178 8.13 8.84 -16.48
C VAL A 178 9.02 9.39 -17.61
N LEU A 179 10.25 8.91 -17.72
CA LEU A 179 11.18 9.29 -18.78
C LEU A 179 10.60 9.00 -20.18
N HIS A 180 10.00 7.83 -20.38
CA HIS A 180 9.33 7.48 -21.63
C HIS A 180 8.13 8.40 -21.93
N MET A 181 7.31 8.73 -20.92
CA MET A 181 6.20 9.65 -21.10
C MET A 181 6.67 11.05 -21.51
N GLN A 182 7.71 11.58 -20.87
CA GLN A 182 8.29 12.89 -21.20
C GLN A 182 8.84 12.94 -22.62
N LYS A 183 9.60 11.91 -23.05
CA LYS A 183 10.11 11.81 -24.43
C LYS A 183 8.98 11.83 -25.46
N ARG A 184 7.88 11.09 -25.19
CA ARG A 184 6.70 11.06 -26.08
C ARG A 184 6.03 12.44 -26.18
N GLN A 185 5.90 13.18 -25.08
CA GLN A 185 5.35 14.54 -25.08
C GLN A 185 6.22 15.49 -25.91
N MET A 186 7.54 15.46 -25.73
CA MET A 186 8.47 16.30 -26.49
C MET A 186 8.41 16.02 -27.99
N THR A 187 8.30 14.75 -28.37
CA THR A 187 8.18 14.36 -29.77
C THR A 187 6.86 14.86 -30.38
N ARG A 188 5.74 14.70 -29.66
CA ARG A 188 4.44 15.22 -30.13
C ARG A 188 4.45 16.75 -30.29
N ALA A 189 5.03 17.48 -29.34
CA ALA A 189 5.15 18.93 -29.40
C ALA A 189 6.01 19.40 -30.60
N LYS A 190 7.08 18.69 -30.93
CA LYS A 190 7.91 18.99 -32.14
C LYS A 190 7.13 18.77 -33.40
N ILE A 191 6.41 17.65 -33.54
CA ILE A 191 5.60 17.35 -34.75
C ILE A 191 4.49 18.40 -34.95
N SER A 192 3.77 18.76 -33.86
CA SER A 192 2.74 19.80 -33.94
C SER A 192 3.26 21.16 -34.40
N ARG A 193 4.44 21.57 -33.93
CA ARG A 193 5.07 22.83 -34.37
C ARG A 193 5.49 22.82 -35.87
N HIS A 194 5.94 21.66 -36.38
CA HIS A 194 6.29 21.53 -37.80
C HIS A 194 5.05 21.55 -38.71
N SER A 195 3.95 20.92 -38.24
CA SER A 195 2.69 20.90 -38.99
C SER A 195 2.00 22.27 -39.06
N SER A 196 2.18 23.13 -38.04
CA SER A 196 1.65 24.50 -38.05
C SER A 196 2.53 25.54 -38.80
N ALA A 197 3.75 25.15 -39.17
CA ALA A 197 4.71 26.03 -39.86
C ALA A 197 4.72 25.88 -41.38
N GLN A 198 3.87 25.05 -42.01
CA GLN A 198 3.71 25.01 -43.45
C GLN A 198 2.72 26.09 -43.88
N PRO A 199 3.17 27.17 -44.58
CA PRO A 199 2.26 28.13 -45.19
C PRO A 199 1.48 27.44 -46.30
N SER A 200 0.17 27.66 -46.34
CA SER A 200 -0.71 27.31 -47.44
C SER A 200 -0.19 27.97 -48.70
N GLN A 201 0.59 27.22 -49.53
CA GLN A 201 0.80 27.58 -50.92
C GLN A 201 -0.51 27.25 -51.67
N GLN A 202 -1.40 28.19 -51.72
CA GLN A 202 -2.43 28.28 -52.75
C GLN A 202 -2.16 29.51 -53.55
N GLY A 203 -1.54 29.28 -54.76
CA GLY A 203 -1.53 30.18 -55.90
C GLY A 203 -2.67 29.83 -56.85
#